data_c766f960538168574dc58b733e2e8f70
#
_entry.id   c766f960538168574dc58b733e2e8f70
#
_cell.length_a   1.000
_cell.length_b   1.000
_cell.length_c   1.000
_cell.angle_alpha   90.00
_cell.angle_beta   90.00
_cell.angle_gamma   90.00
#
_symmetry.space_group_name_H-M   'P 1'
#
loop_
_entity.id
_entity.type
_entity.pdbx_description
1 polymer ?
#
loop_
_entity_poly.entity_id
_entity_poly.type
_entity_poly.pdbx_seq_one_letter_code
_entity_poly.pdbx_strand_id
1 'polypeptide(L)'
;MTYAYRLHWVPDNASLVIRLALEEMGVAYEPVLLNRAAGAHKGAAYMRLNPAGLIPALETPDGAIFETAAILLWLADRHGKMAPAPDDPDRGALLKYLFFTSNTLHVA
;
A
#
# COMPACT_ATOMS: atom_id res chain seq x y z
N MET A 1 -3.03 -9.95 -19.92
CA MET A 1 -3.53 -10.46 -18.65
C MET A 1 -3.97 -9.29 -17.78
N THR A 2 -5.10 -9.39 -17.10
CA THR A 2 -5.58 -8.37 -16.19
C THR A 2 -5.27 -8.77 -14.76
N TYR A 3 -4.61 -7.89 -14.02
CA TYR A 3 -4.32 -8.13 -12.61
C TYR A 3 -5.44 -7.55 -11.73
N ALA A 4 -5.71 -8.22 -10.60
CA ALA A 4 -6.68 -7.73 -9.62
C ALA A 4 -6.17 -6.45 -8.90
N TYR A 5 -4.85 -6.28 -8.85
CA TYR A 5 -4.21 -5.16 -8.15
C TYR A 5 -3.35 -4.35 -9.09
N ARG A 6 -3.41 -3.02 -8.93
CA ARG A 6 -2.47 -2.09 -9.58
C ARG A 6 -1.86 -1.21 -8.51
N LEU A 7 -0.53 -1.29 -8.37
CA LEU A 7 0.20 -0.49 -7.41
C LEU A 7 0.80 0.73 -8.09
N HIS A 8 0.38 1.91 -7.68
CA HIS A 8 0.98 3.17 -8.12
C HIS A 8 2.16 3.48 -7.22
N TRP A 9 3.35 3.61 -7.80
CA TRP A 9 4.59 3.69 -7.05
C TRP A 9 5.59 4.65 -7.65
N VAL A 10 6.56 5.07 -6.84
CA VAL A 10 7.78 5.77 -7.29
C VAL A 10 8.98 5.15 -6.56
N PRO A 11 10.21 5.27 -7.12
CA PRO A 11 11.41 4.81 -6.43
C PRO A 11 11.64 5.59 -5.12
N ASP A 12 12.28 4.92 -4.17
CA ASP A 12 12.80 5.53 -2.94
C ASP A 12 11.74 6.19 -2.06
N ASN A 13 10.53 5.60 -2.00
CA ASN A 13 9.53 6.07 -1.07
C ASN A 13 8.78 4.88 -0.42
N ALA A 14 7.74 5.17 0.35
CA ALA A 14 6.97 4.17 1.09
C ALA A 14 6.35 3.09 0.21
N SER A 15 6.20 3.33 -1.09
CA SER A 15 5.67 2.32 -2.01
C SER A 15 6.55 1.09 -2.13
N LEU A 16 7.86 1.21 -1.84
CA LEU A 16 8.78 0.06 -1.86
C LEU A 16 8.33 -1.01 -0.87
N VAL A 17 7.89 -0.63 0.32
CA VAL A 17 7.43 -1.57 1.35
C VAL A 17 6.22 -2.37 0.86
N ILE A 18 5.31 -1.73 0.11
CA ILE A 18 4.15 -2.40 -0.47
C ILE A 18 4.59 -3.41 -1.52
N ARG A 19 5.53 -3.03 -2.39
CA ARG A 19 6.07 -3.94 -3.39
C ARG A 19 6.71 -5.17 -2.75
N LEU A 20 7.52 -4.96 -1.72
CA LEU A 20 8.15 -6.06 -0.99
C LEU A 20 7.10 -6.99 -0.36
N ALA A 21 6.05 -6.43 0.21
CA ALA A 21 4.96 -7.22 0.81
C ALA A 21 4.24 -8.07 -0.24
N LEU A 22 3.90 -7.48 -1.39
CA LEU A 22 3.23 -8.21 -2.47
C LEU A 22 4.11 -9.34 -2.99
N GLU A 23 5.41 -9.08 -3.17
CA GLU A 23 6.36 -10.11 -3.62
C GLU A 23 6.47 -11.25 -2.59
N GLU A 24 6.58 -10.90 -1.32
CA GLU A 24 6.69 -11.90 -0.24
C GLU A 24 5.43 -12.75 -0.11
N MET A 25 4.27 -12.16 -0.30
CA MET A 25 2.99 -12.88 -0.28
C MET A 25 2.78 -13.73 -1.52
N GLY A 26 3.54 -13.52 -2.59
CA GLY A 26 3.34 -14.19 -3.86
C GLY A 26 2.08 -13.73 -4.58
N VAL A 27 1.68 -12.49 -4.39
CA VAL A 27 0.45 -11.92 -4.98
C VAL A 27 0.81 -11.17 -6.26
N ALA A 28 0.14 -11.51 -7.35
CA ALA A 28 0.34 -10.86 -8.63
C ALA A 28 -0.25 -9.45 -8.62
N TYR A 29 0.50 -8.49 -9.19
CA TYR A 29 0.06 -7.11 -9.28
C TYR A 29 0.68 -6.44 -10.50
N GLU A 30 0.04 -5.38 -10.99
CA GLU A 30 0.60 -4.55 -12.06
C GLU A 30 1.24 -3.31 -11.42
N PRO A 31 2.56 -3.15 -11.53
CA PRO A 31 3.22 -1.92 -11.08
C PRO A 31 2.96 -0.78 -12.06
N VAL A 32 2.56 0.38 -11.53
CA VAL A 32 2.32 1.58 -12.32
C VAL A 32 3.27 2.67 -11.82
N LEU A 33 4.34 2.91 -12.57
CA LEU A 33 5.31 3.94 -12.21
C LEU A 33 4.73 5.32 -12.49
N LEU A 34 4.71 6.17 -11.47
CA LEU A 34 4.28 7.56 -11.62
C LEU A 34 5.47 8.45 -11.92
N ASN A 35 5.27 9.41 -12.82
CA ASN A 35 6.27 10.43 -13.07
C ASN A 35 6.12 11.56 -12.06
N ARG A 36 6.75 11.39 -10.90
CA ARG A 36 6.65 12.34 -9.80
C ARG A 36 7.25 13.70 -10.17
N ALA A 37 8.33 13.69 -10.95
CA ALA A 37 8.99 14.93 -11.38
C ALA A 37 8.08 15.77 -12.29
N ALA A 38 7.20 15.12 -13.07
CA ALA A 38 6.22 15.80 -13.90
C ALA A 38 4.90 16.10 -13.17
N GLY A 39 4.82 15.78 -11.87
CA GLY A 39 3.63 16.06 -11.07
C GLY A 39 2.48 15.09 -11.29
N ALA A 40 2.72 13.88 -11.81
CA ALA A 40 1.66 12.91 -12.09
C ALA A 40 0.83 12.56 -10.86
N HIS A 41 1.43 12.56 -9.67
CA HIS A 41 0.75 12.29 -8.40
C HIS A 41 -0.24 13.41 -8.01
N LYS A 42 -0.17 14.57 -8.64
CA LYS A 42 -1.11 15.68 -8.46
C LYS A 42 -2.08 15.82 -9.63
N GLY A 43 -1.95 14.98 -10.65
CA GLY A 43 -2.83 15.00 -11.80
C GLY A 43 -4.23 14.49 -11.46
N ALA A 44 -5.23 14.89 -12.26
CA ALA A 44 -6.62 14.54 -12.01
C ALA A 44 -6.86 13.03 -11.99
N ALA A 45 -6.17 12.29 -12.87
CA ALA A 45 -6.33 10.84 -12.94
C ALA A 45 -5.89 10.15 -11.64
N TYR A 46 -4.73 10.53 -11.12
CA TYR A 46 -4.23 9.92 -9.89
C TYR A 46 -5.02 10.38 -8.66
N MET A 47 -5.41 11.66 -8.60
CA MET A 47 -6.14 12.19 -7.45
C MET A 47 -7.54 11.62 -7.30
N ARG A 48 -8.07 10.95 -8.33
CA ARG A 48 -9.29 10.14 -8.17
C ARG A 48 -9.05 8.90 -7.31
N LEU A 49 -7.82 8.38 -7.33
CA LEU A 49 -7.44 7.22 -6.50
C LEU A 49 -7.04 7.66 -5.10
N ASN A 50 -6.34 8.78 -5.00
CA ASN A 50 -5.89 9.32 -3.72
C ASN A 50 -6.01 10.85 -3.73
N PRO A 51 -7.09 11.40 -3.16
CA PRO A 51 -7.30 12.86 -3.14
C PRO A 51 -6.19 13.65 -2.44
N ALA A 52 -5.43 13.01 -1.54
CA ALA A 52 -4.29 13.66 -0.89
C ALA A 52 -3.10 13.84 -1.82
N GLY A 53 -3.09 13.17 -2.98
CA GLY A 53 -2.00 13.26 -3.95
C GLY A 53 -0.69 12.66 -3.46
N LEU A 54 -0.74 11.72 -2.52
CA LEU A 54 0.42 11.04 -1.97
C LEU A 54 0.56 9.64 -2.58
N ILE A 55 1.74 9.07 -2.49
CA ILE A 55 2.08 7.74 -2.98
C ILE A 55 2.50 6.89 -1.78
N PRO A 56 2.09 5.62 -1.67
CA PRO A 56 1.44 4.78 -2.69
C PRO A 56 -0.09 4.86 -2.71
N ALA A 57 -0.65 4.26 -3.76
CA ALA A 57 -2.07 3.90 -3.82
C ALA A 57 -2.19 2.53 -4.46
N LEU A 58 -3.09 1.70 -3.97
CA LEU A 58 -3.34 0.36 -4.48
C LEU A 58 -4.77 0.30 -5.01
N GLU A 59 -4.93 0.00 -6.29
CA GLU A 59 -6.24 -0.31 -6.85
C GLU A 59 -6.55 -1.78 -6.58
N THR A 60 -7.74 -2.05 -6.07
CA THR A 60 -8.22 -3.40 -5.76
C THR A 60 -9.59 -3.61 -6.42
N PRO A 61 -10.08 -4.86 -6.47
CA PRO A 61 -11.45 -5.09 -6.94
C PRO A 61 -12.53 -4.36 -6.12
N ASP A 62 -12.21 -4.00 -4.89
CA ASP A 62 -13.15 -3.33 -3.98
C ASP A 62 -12.94 -1.81 -3.93
N GLY A 63 -12.06 -1.27 -4.76
CA GLY A 63 -11.76 0.15 -4.79
C GLY A 63 -10.30 0.45 -4.50
N ALA A 64 -9.93 1.71 -4.58
CA ALA A 64 -8.57 2.15 -4.31
C ALA A 64 -8.33 2.38 -2.82
N ILE A 65 -7.15 1.99 -2.36
CA ILE A 65 -6.71 2.17 -0.97
C ILE A 65 -5.44 3.01 -0.98
N PHE A 66 -5.37 3.99 -0.11
CA PHE A 66 -4.13 4.74 0.15
C PHE A 66 -3.81 4.66 1.64
N GLU A 67 -2.68 5.22 2.06
CA GLU A 67 -2.03 5.04 3.35
C GLU A 67 -1.30 3.69 3.41
N THR A 68 0.02 3.76 3.62
CA THR A 68 0.88 2.57 3.62
C THR A 68 0.41 1.51 4.61
N ALA A 69 0.11 1.93 5.86
CA ALA A 69 -0.33 0.99 6.89
C ALA A 69 -1.65 0.32 6.53
N ALA A 70 -2.59 1.09 5.95
CA ALA A 70 -3.88 0.55 5.55
C ALA A 70 -3.73 -0.48 4.43
N ILE A 71 -2.89 -0.19 3.44
CA ILE A 71 -2.63 -1.12 2.33
C ILE A 71 -2.00 -2.42 2.85
N LEU A 72 -0.98 -2.31 3.71
CA LEU A 72 -0.31 -3.49 4.27
C LEU A 72 -1.27 -4.35 5.06
N LEU A 73 -2.05 -3.76 5.94
CA LEU A 73 -3.00 -4.48 6.77
C LEU A 73 -4.10 -5.14 5.93
N TRP A 74 -4.65 -4.40 4.96
CA TRP A 74 -5.69 -4.92 4.07
C TRP A 74 -5.19 -6.14 3.30
N LEU A 75 -3.97 -6.04 2.74
CA LEU A 75 -3.38 -7.16 2.00
C LEU A 75 -3.13 -8.37 2.90
N ALA A 76 -2.58 -8.14 4.09
CA ALA A 76 -2.31 -9.22 5.03
C ALA A 76 -3.59 -9.96 5.43
N ASP A 77 -4.65 -9.22 5.72
CA ASP A 77 -5.94 -9.79 6.10
C ASP A 77 -6.60 -10.51 4.93
N ARG A 78 -6.56 -9.91 3.74
CA ARG A 78 -7.18 -10.48 2.55
C ARG A 78 -6.55 -11.81 2.16
N HIS A 79 -5.22 -11.92 2.29
CA HIS A 79 -4.48 -13.10 1.86
C HIS A 79 -4.11 -14.02 3.01
N GLY A 80 -4.40 -13.65 4.25
CA GLY A 80 -4.11 -14.45 5.43
C GLY A 80 -2.62 -14.71 5.63
N LYS A 81 -1.78 -13.72 5.32
CA LYS A 81 -0.32 -13.85 5.35
C LYS A 81 0.31 -12.64 6.03
N MET A 82 1.49 -12.86 6.64
CA MET A 82 2.38 -11.82 7.16
C MET A 82 1.82 -11.02 8.35
N ALA A 83 0.68 -11.41 8.90
CA ALA A 83 0.13 -10.73 10.06
C ALA A 83 -0.74 -11.70 10.86
N PRO A 84 -0.80 -11.54 12.21
CA PRO A 84 -1.74 -12.29 13.01
C PRO A 84 -3.18 -11.92 12.65
N ALA A 85 -4.08 -12.91 12.76
CA ALA A 85 -5.50 -12.70 12.46
C ALA A 85 -6.12 -11.67 13.41
N PRO A 86 -7.26 -11.07 13.03
CA PRO A 86 -7.90 -10.02 13.86
C PRO A 86 -8.21 -10.44 15.29
N ASP A 87 -8.44 -11.73 15.53
CA ASP A 87 -8.75 -12.29 16.87
C ASP A 87 -7.53 -12.88 17.57
N ASP A 88 -6.35 -12.82 16.95
CA ASP A 88 -5.11 -13.33 17.54
C ASP A 88 -4.65 -12.41 18.67
N PRO A 89 -4.15 -12.98 19.80
CA PRO A 89 -3.62 -12.15 20.90
C PRO A 89 -2.53 -11.17 20.49
N ASP A 90 -1.77 -11.46 19.42
CA ASP A 90 -0.69 -10.61 18.96
C ASP A 90 -1.17 -9.49 18.02
N ARG A 91 -2.47 -9.41 17.73
CA ARG A 91 -3.00 -8.42 16.81
C ARG A 91 -2.76 -6.98 17.26
N GLY A 92 -2.90 -6.73 18.58
CA GLY A 92 -2.64 -5.40 19.15
C GLY A 92 -1.20 -4.96 18.94
N ALA A 93 -0.25 -5.88 19.11
CA ALA A 93 1.17 -5.59 18.88
C ALA A 93 1.43 -5.25 17.40
N LEU A 94 0.81 -6.01 16.48
CA LEU A 94 0.90 -5.71 15.05
C LEU A 94 0.43 -4.29 14.76
N LEU A 95 -0.75 -3.93 15.21
CA LEU A 95 -1.33 -2.61 14.93
C LEU A 95 -0.46 -1.49 15.51
N LYS A 96 0.01 -1.68 16.73
CA LYS A 96 0.86 -0.70 17.40
C LYS A 96 2.13 -0.41 16.60
N TYR A 97 2.86 -1.44 16.20
CA TYR A 97 4.11 -1.26 15.46
C TYR A 97 3.89 -0.85 14.02
N LEU A 98 2.83 -1.32 13.39
CA LEU A 98 2.50 -0.93 12.03
C LEU A 98 2.25 0.58 11.93
N PHE A 99 1.42 1.12 12.81
CA PHE A 99 1.11 2.54 12.80
C PHE A 99 2.28 3.38 13.30
N PHE A 100 3.03 2.90 14.28
CA PHE A 100 4.25 3.58 14.73
C PHE A 100 5.23 3.72 13.57
N THR A 101 5.51 2.63 12.86
CA THR A 101 6.44 2.64 11.74
C THR A 101 5.96 3.59 10.64
N SER A 102 4.69 3.49 10.25
CA SER A 102 4.12 4.31 9.19
C SER A 102 4.14 5.80 9.55
N ASN A 103 3.77 6.14 10.78
CA ASN A 103 3.60 7.54 11.18
C ASN A 103 4.88 8.19 11.67
N THR A 104 5.88 7.42 12.07
CA THR A 104 7.10 7.95 12.68
C THR A 104 8.29 7.83 11.75
N LEU A 105 8.51 6.64 11.16
CA LEU A 105 9.70 6.39 10.35
C LEU A 105 9.51 6.78 8.89
N HIS A 106 8.32 6.58 8.32
CA HIS A 106 8.08 6.86 6.90
C HIS A 106 7.76 8.33 6.64
N VAL A 107 7.36 9.07 7.64
CA VAL A 107 7.07 10.51 7.50
C VAL A 107 8.36 11.33 7.61
N ALA A 108 9.32 10.82 8.35
CA ALA A 108 10.63 11.46 8.45
C ALA A 108 11.43 11.25 7.14
#